data_487a8c7b63219300113c3923e81181b3
#
_entry.id   487a8c7b63219300113c3923e81181b3
#
_cell.length_a   1.000
_cell.length_b   1.000
_cell.length_c   1.000
_cell.angle_alpha   90.00
_cell.angle_beta   90.00
_cell.angle_gamma   90.00
#
_symmetry.space_group_name_H-M   'P 1'
#
loop_
_entity.id
_entity.type
_entity.pdbx_description
1 polymer ?
#
loop_
_entity_poly.entity_id
_entity_poly.type
_entity_poly.pdbx_seq_one_letter_code
_entity_poly.pdbx_strand_id
1 'polypeptide(L)'
;MEIFARSAGTAALFAVGYAGFRGAKKMGWPAAAMLGSLFLLGLLNLSGLRLPVYQAPVSFVSKVLSGVILGQRIDRHMASAVRKMLLPVSLASFWMVMASIATGLLLFAVAGGRLSLMTCLASSSAGGIAEMSIFAMSAGADVGIVAFFQSVRIIVLYATLPFSTGWLARRASGAVLTKAPAPDAETRVSFTPGEIARFAAVTGALALLFEAARFPSAYMIGAMCGAGVMNLRSGKVMTLPPRLRSAAQICLSMTISVGLSPRTIHLVR
;
A
#
# COMPACT_ATOMS: atom_id res chain seq x y z
N MET A 1 23.90 -24.88 0.05
CA MET A 1 23.44 -24.57 -1.32
C MET A 1 22.09 -23.85 -1.32
N GLU A 2 21.07 -24.28 -0.58
CA GLU A 2 19.74 -23.64 -0.55
C GLU A 2 19.74 -22.17 -0.11
N ILE A 3 20.53 -21.81 0.91
CA ILE A 3 20.61 -20.43 1.41
C ILE A 3 21.12 -19.49 0.31
N PHE A 4 22.15 -19.92 -0.40
CA PHE A 4 22.72 -19.13 -1.50
C PHE A 4 21.74 -18.99 -2.68
N ALA A 5 21.03 -20.06 -3.03
CA ALA A 5 20.02 -20.04 -4.09
C ALA A 5 18.85 -19.10 -3.76
N ARG A 6 18.37 -19.09 -2.49
CA ARG A 6 17.30 -18.20 -2.03
C ARG A 6 17.73 -16.75 -1.97
N SER A 7 18.96 -16.46 -1.54
CA SER A 7 19.48 -15.08 -1.53
C SER A 7 19.68 -14.55 -2.95
N ALA A 8 20.23 -15.36 -3.85
CA ALA A 8 20.40 -15.01 -5.26
C ALA A 8 19.04 -14.79 -5.95
N GLY A 9 18.06 -15.67 -5.69
CA GLY A 9 16.69 -15.52 -6.20
C GLY A 9 16.00 -14.25 -5.70
N THR A 10 16.15 -13.93 -4.41
CA THR A 10 15.61 -12.69 -3.82
C THR A 10 16.23 -11.45 -4.47
N ALA A 11 17.56 -11.44 -4.65
CA ALA A 11 18.27 -10.35 -5.29
C ALA A 11 17.86 -10.21 -6.77
N ALA A 12 17.72 -11.31 -7.49
CA ALA A 12 17.26 -11.31 -8.87
C ALA A 12 15.84 -10.73 -9.03
N LEU A 13 14.90 -11.17 -8.17
CA LEU A 13 13.54 -10.62 -8.18
C LEU A 13 13.50 -9.13 -7.80
N PHE A 14 14.33 -8.71 -6.84
CA PHE A 14 14.45 -7.30 -6.52
C PHE A 14 14.98 -6.49 -7.72
N ALA A 15 15.96 -7.00 -8.44
CA ALA A 15 16.50 -6.37 -9.66
C ALA A 15 15.42 -6.26 -10.75
N VAL A 16 14.65 -7.32 -10.98
CA VAL A 16 13.50 -7.31 -11.91
C VAL A 16 12.45 -6.30 -11.47
N GLY A 17 12.08 -6.29 -10.19
CA GLY A 17 11.15 -5.30 -9.62
C GLY A 17 11.67 -3.87 -9.78
N TYR A 18 12.96 -3.65 -9.57
CA TYR A 18 13.58 -2.35 -9.78
C TYR A 18 13.57 -1.92 -11.25
N ALA A 19 13.82 -2.85 -12.18
CA ALA A 19 13.69 -2.57 -13.62
C ALA A 19 12.24 -2.16 -13.97
N GLY A 20 11.23 -2.85 -13.45
CA GLY A 20 9.82 -2.48 -13.59
C GLY A 20 9.51 -1.08 -13.06
N PHE A 21 10.03 -0.75 -11.87
CA PHE A 21 9.93 0.59 -11.31
C PHE A 21 10.54 1.66 -12.25
N ARG A 22 11.75 1.42 -12.75
CA ARG A 22 12.44 2.36 -13.65
C ARG A 22 11.65 2.58 -14.94
N GLY A 23 11.13 1.51 -15.54
CA GLY A 23 10.29 1.56 -16.73
C GLY A 23 9.02 2.37 -16.51
N ALA A 24 8.25 2.03 -15.48
CA ALA A 24 7.02 2.72 -15.13
C ALA A 24 7.22 4.20 -14.77
N LYS A 25 8.34 4.52 -14.09
CA LYS A 25 8.71 5.90 -13.78
C LYS A 25 8.98 6.73 -15.04
N LYS A 26 9.66 6.15 -16.05
CA LYS A 26 9.89 6.81 -17.35
C LYS A 26 8.58 7.06 -18.11
N MET A 27 7.60 6.17 -17.96
CA MET A 27 6.27 6.28 -18.57
C MET A 27 5.32 7.19 -17.79
N GLY A 28 5.75 7.79 -16.67
CA GLY A 28 4.91 8.65 -15.85
C GLY A 28 3.78 7.91 -15.11
N TRP A 29 3.89 6.60 -14.90
CA TRP A 29 2.85 5.83 -14.21
C TRP A 29 2.66 6.30 -12.76
N PRO A 30 1.41 6.39 -12.29
CA PRO A 30 1.13 6.65 -10.90
C PRO A 30 1.65 5.48 -10.04
N ALA A 31 2.17 5.79 -8.85
CA ALA A 31 2.74 4.77 -7.95
C ALA A 31 3.75 3.83 -8.64
N ALA A 32 4.61 4.38 -9.50
CA ALA A 32 5.51 3.63 -10.39
C ALA A 32 6.32 2.53 -9.69
N ALA A 33 6.75 2.76 -8.43
CA ALA A 33 7.53 1.78 -7.69
C ALA A 33 6.72 0.53 -7.34
N MET A 34 5.42 0.67 -7.13
CA MET A 34 4.56 -0.47 -6.82
C MET A 34 3.96 -1.10 -8.08
N LEU A 35 3.29 -0.29 -8.93
CA LEU A 35 2.64 -0.80 -10.13
C LEU A 35 3.64 -1.35 -11.15
N GLY A 36 4.74 -0.65 -11.39
CA GLY A 36 5.76 -1.09 -12.34
C GLY A 36 6.46 -2.38 -11.89
N SER A 37 6.80 -2.47 -10.60
CA SER A 37 7.38 -3.68 -10.03
C SER A 37 6.39 -4.85 -10.04
N LEU A 38 5.13 -4.60 -9.64
CA LEU A 38 4.08 -5.62 -9.61
C LEU A 38 3.79 -6.16 -11.01
N PHE A 39 3.72 -5.27 -12.01
CA PHE A 39 3.48 -5.65 -13.40
C PHE A 39 4.58 -6.57 -13.95
N LEU A 40 5.85 -6.16 -13.81
CA LEU A 40 6.96 -6.93 -14.35
C LEU A 40 7.19 -8.24 -13.59
N LEU A 41 7.07 -8.23 -12.27
CA LEU A 41 7.16 -9.44 -11.44
C LEU A 41 5.95 -10.38 -11.67
N GLY A 42 4.76 -9.81 -11.84
CA GLY A 42 3.57 -10.57 -12.19
C GLY A 42 3.72 -11.28 -13.54
N LEU A 43 4.22 -10.57 -14.56
CA LEU A 43 4.51 -11.14 -15.87
C LEU A 43 5.55 -12.27 -15.79
N LEU A 44 6.59 -12.10 -14.99
CA LEU A 44 7.59 -13.14 -14.74
C LEU A 44 6.96 -14.40 -14.10
N ASN A 45 6.11 -14.23 -13.10
CA ASN A 45 5.42 -15.36 -12.46
C ASN A 45 4.43 -16.06 -13.40
N LEU A 46 3.78 -15.31 -14.28
CA LEU A 46 2.87 -15.85 -15.29
C LEU A 46 3.60 -16.62 -16.39
N SER A 47 4.86 -16.27 -16.70
CA SER A 47 5.70 -17.05 -17.62
C SER A 47 6.19 -18.38 -17.03
N GLY A 48 5.84 -18.68 -15.78
CA GLY A 48 6.19 -19.93 -15.11
C GLY A 48 7.57 -19.94 -14.44
N LEU A 49 8.33 -18.85 -14.53
CA LEU A 49 9.66 -18.72 -13.94
C LEU A 49 9.52 -18.42 -12.44
N ARG A 50 9.54 -19.46 -11.60
CA ARG A 50 9.48 -19.34 -10.14
C ARG A 50 10.88 -19.37 -9.56
N LEU A 51 11.35 -18.22 -9.07
CA LEU A 51 12.63 -18.14 -8.36
C LEU A 51 12.42 -18.41 -6.86
N PRO A 52 13.34 -19.16 -6.22
CA PRO A 52 13.29 -19.37 -4.78
C PRO A 52 13.56 -18.05 -4.04
N VAL A 53 12.68 -17.68 -3.11
CA VAL A 53 12.73 -16.38 -2.40
C VAL A 53 12.59 -16.58 -0.89
N TYR A 54 13.22 -15.72 -0.12
CA TYR A 54 12.94 -15.55 1.30
C TYR A 54 11.65 -14.73 1.50
N GLN A 55 10.49 -15.39 1.40
CA GLN A 55 9.19 -14.71 1.51
C GLN A 55 8.94 -14.09 2.88
N ALA A 56 9.23 -14.80 3.96
CA ALA A 56 8.92 -14.36 5.31
C ALA A 56 9.67 -13.06 5.69
N PRO A 57 11.00 -12.94 5.56
CA PRO A 57 11.71 -11.72 5.90
C PRO A 57 11.37 -10.56 4.94
N VAL A 58 11.19 -10.81 3.65
CA VAL A 58 10.80 -9.77 2.68
C VAL A 58 9.40 -9.24 2.98
N SER A 59 8.46 -10.12 3.28
CA SER A 59 7.09 -9.75 3.69
C SER A 59 7.09 -8.96 5.00
N PHE A 60 7.85 -9.40 6.01
CA PHE A 60 7.98 -8.69 7.28
C PHE A 60 8.49 -7.26 7.08
N VAL A 61 9.63 -7.11 6.42
CA VAL A 61 10.25 -5.80 6.15
C VAL A 61 9.31 -4.90 5.35
N SER A 62 8.66 -5.43 4.30
CA SER A 62 7.74 -4.65 3.48
C SER A 62 6.52 -4.17 4.27
N LYS A 63 5.94 -5.02 5.13
CA LYS A 63 4.79 -4.67 5.99
C LYS A 63 5.16 -3.59 7.01
N VAL A 64 6.29 -3.75 7.70
CA VAL A 64 6.76 -2.76 8.69
C VAL A 64 7.07 -1.42 8.03
N LEU A 65 7.82 -1.41 6.92
CA LEU A 65 8.13 -0.17 6.20
C LEU A 65 6.88 0.51 5.63
N SER A 66 5.90 -0.27 5.13
CA SER A 66 4.61 0.28 4.69
C SER A 66 3.85 0.91 5.86
N GLY A 67 3.85 0.27 7.04
CA GLY A 67 3.28 0.84 8.25
C GLY A 67 3.94 2.16 8.65
N VAL A 68 5.28 2.21 8.62
CA VAL A 68 6.02 3.45 8.89
C VAL A 68 5.65 4.56 7.90
N ILE A 69 5.56 4.25 6.59
CA ILE A 69 5.16 5.22 5.56
C ILE A 69 3.77 5.81 5.83
N LEU A 70 2.84 4.98 6.30
CA LEU A 70 1.51 5.45 6.70
C LEU A 70 1.55 6.28 7.98
N GLY A 71 2.31 5.84 8.97
CA GLY A 71 2.47 6.52 10.25
C GLY A 71 3.16 7.88 10.15
N GLN A 72 3.96 8.13 9.11
CA GLN A 72 4.55 9.43 8.82
C GLN A 72 3.52 10.54 8.61
N ARG A 73 2.29 10.18 8.22
CA ARG A 73 1.20 11.15 8.03
C ARG A 73 0.56 11.60 9.34
N ILE A 74 0.87 10.93 10.44
CA ILE A 74 0.32 11.24 11.77
C ILE A 74 1.24 12.24 12.45
N ASP A 75 0.81 13.51 12.51
CA ASP A 75 1.49 14.60 13.19
C ASP A 75 0.54 15.34 14.15
N ARG A 76 1.06 16.32 14.88
CA ARG A 76 0.27 17.12 15.83
C ARG A 76 -0.78 18.00 15.13
N HIS A 77 -0.47 18.51 13.93
CA HIS A 77 -1.41 19.29 13.14
C HIS A 77 -2.59 18.43 12.69
N MET A 78 -2.31 17.22 12.21
CA MET A 78 -3.35 16.25 11.84
C MET A 78 -4.22 15.89 13.04
N ALA A 79 -3.63 15.63 14.22
CA ALA A 79 -4.39 15.31 15.43
C ALA A 79 -5.35 16.43 15.84
N SER A 80 -4.94 17.69 15.71
CA SER A 80 -5.81 18.84 15.99
C SER A 80 -6.89 19.05 14.94
N ALA A 81 -6.56 18.85 13.65
CA ALA A 81 -7.49 18.95 12.54
C ALA A 81 -8.56 17.84 12.59
N VAL A 82 -8.17 16.60 12.91
CA VAL A 82 -9.08 15.47 13.06
C VAL A 82 -10.17 15.77 14.09
N ARG A 83 -9.81 16.41 15.22
CA ARG A 83 -10.79 16.73 16.27
C ARG A 83 -11.90 17.68 15.79
N LYS A 84 -11.59 18.62 14.89
CA LYS A 84 -12.55 19.54 14.29
C LYS A 84 -13.39 18.90 13.18
N MET A 85 -12.86 17.88 12.53
CA MET A 85 -13.46 17.23 11.37
C MET A 85 -14.02 15.83 11.69
N LEU A 86 -14.11 15.46 12.97
CA LEU A 86 -14.56 14.12 13.37
C LEU A 86 -15.91 13.76 12.73
N LEU A 87 -16.90 14.62 12.84
CA LEU A 87 -18.25 14.34 12.33
C LEU A 87 -18.28 14.18 10.81
N PRO A 88 -17.80 15.12 9.98
CA PRO A 88 -17.82 14.95 8.53
C PRO A 88 -16.94 13.79 8.05
N VAL A 89 -15.79 13.55 8.69
CA VAL A 89 -14.92 12.42 8.36
C VAL A 89 -15.58 11.08 8.73
N SER A 90 -16.22 10.99 9.89
CA SER A 90 -16.94 9.77 10.30
C SER A 90 -18.10 9.45 9.37
N LEU A 91 -18.89 10.46 8.99
CA LEU A 91 -19.97 10.30 8.02
C LEU A 91 -19.46 9.84 6.65
N ALA A 92 -18.42 10.48 6.15
CA ALA A 92 -17.81 10.10 4.87
C ALA A 92 -17.23 8.67 4.92
N SER A 93 -16.55 8.33 6.03
CA SER A 93 -15.99 6.99 6.24
C SER A 93 -17.09 5.93 6.33
N PHE A 94 -18.17 6.21 7.06
CA PHE A 94 -19.33 5.30 7.15
C PHE A 94 -19.95 5.05 5.77
N TRP A 95 -20.18 6.11 4.99
CA TRP A 95 -20.71 5.99 3.65
C TRP A 95 -19.78 5.19 2.72
N MET A 96 -18.47 5.43 2.82
CA MET A 96 -17.47 4.72 2.05
C MET A 96 -17.41 3.23 2.38
N VAL A 97 -17.54 2.87 3.66
CA VAL A 97 -17.62 1.47 4.10
C VAL A 97 -18.90 0.81 3.58
N MET A 98 -20.04 1.46 3.70
CA MET A 98 -21.31 0.94 3.19
C MET A 98 -21.28 0.73 1.68
N ALA A 99 -20.76 1.69 0.93
CA ALA A 99 -20.59 1.57 -0.51
C ALA A 99 -19.63 0.42 -0.89
N SER A 100 -18.54 0.26 -0.15
CA SER A 100 -17.59 -0.84 -0.36
C SER A 100 -18.23 -2.20 -0.09
N ILE A 101 -19.01 -2.34 0.97
CA ILE A 101 -19.74 -3.58 1.29
C ILE A 101 -20.75 -3.88 0.17
N ALA A 102 -21.57 -2.90 -0.21
CA ALA A 102 -22.57 -3.07 -1.26
C ALA A 102 -21.93 -3.49 -2.60
N THR A 103 -20.82 -2.84 -2.98
CA THR A 103 -20.09 -3.17 -4.20
C THR A 103 -19.44 -4.56 -4.10
N GLY A 104 -18.92 -4.93 -2.93
CA GLY A 104 -18.33 -6.24 -2.69
C GLY A 104 -19.35 -7.38 -2.77
N LEU A 105 -20.54 -7.17 -2.21
CA LEU A 105 -21.64 -8.12 -2.30
C LEU A 105 -22.16 -8.25 -3.74
N LEU A 106 -22.26 -7.13 -4.47
CA LEU A 106 -22.60 -7.14 -5.88
C LEU A 106 -21.57 -7.92 -6.70
N LEU A 107 -20.28 -7.68 -6.46
CA LEU A 107 -19.21 -8.41 -7.12
C LEU A 107 -19.27 -9.92 -6.80
N PHE A 108 -19.56 -10.28 -5.55
CA PHE A 108 -19.73 -11.67 -5.14
C PHE A 108 -20.92 -12.33 -5.86
N ALA A 109 -22.06 -11.64 -5.97
CA ALA A 109 -23.23 -12.13 -6.69
C ALA A 109 -22.95 -12.31 -8.19
N VAL A 110 -22.28 -11.35 -8.83
CA VAL A 110 -21.91 -11.41 -10.24
C VAL A 110 -20.86 -12.50 -10.52
N ALA A 111 -19.93 -12.71 -9.57
CA ALA A 111 -18.91 -13.75 -9.70
C ALA A 111 -19.47 -15.18 -9.62
N GLY A 112 -20.70 -15.37 -9.19
CA GLY A 112 -21.37 -16.66 -9.18
C GLY A 112 -20.65 -17.74 -8.37
N GLY A 113 -20.03 -17.38 -7.25
CA GLY A 113 -19.27 -18.29 -6.38
C GLY A 113 -17.83 -18.60 -6.83
N ARG A 114 -17.37 -18.01 -7.92
CA ARG A 114 -15.96 -18.19 -8.38
C ARG A 114 -14.95 -17.49 -7.49
N LEU A 115 -15.35 -16.43 -6.80
CA LEU A 115 -14.53 -15.65 -5.88
C LEU A 115 -15.05 -15.81 -4.46
N SER A 116 -14.14 -15.86 -3.48
CA SER A 116 -14.55 -15.84 -2.08
C SER A 116 -15.12 -14.47 -1.69
N LEU A 117 -16.06 -14.46 -0.74
CA LEU A 117 -16.65 -13.23 -0.22
C LEU A 117 -15.57 -12.26 0.28
N MET A 118 -14.54 -12.77 0.97
CA MET A 118 -13.41 -11.96 1.45
C MET A 118 -12.62 -11.32 0.31
N THR A 119 -12.41 -12.05 -0.78
CA THR A 119 -11.75 -11.50 -1.98
C THR A 119 -12.58 -10.37 -2.59
N CYS A 120 -13.90 -10.55 -2.70
CA CYS A 120 -14.79 -9.54 -3.25
C CYS A 120 -14.84 -8.28 -2.38
N LEU A 121 -14.98 -8.45 -1.06
CA LEU A 121 -14.99 -7.34 -0.10
C LEU A 121 -13.65 -6.59 -0.08
N ALA A 122 -12.53 -7.30 -0.06
CA ALA A 122 -11.20 -6.67 -0.09
C ALA A 122 -10.92 -5.96 -1.42
N SER A 123 -11.42 -6.51 -2.55
CA SER A 123 -11.28 -5.91 -3.88
C SER A 123 -12.07 -4.61 -4.03
N SER A 124 -13.27 -4.53 -3.45
CA SER A 124 -14.16 -3.36 -3.50
C SER A 124 -13.81 -2.31 -2.46
N SER A 125 -13.11 -2.68 -1.38
CA SER A 125 -12.76 -1.76 -0.30
C SER A 125 -11.89 -0.61 -0.78
N ALA A 126 -12.24 0.60 -0.35
CA ALA A 126 -11.46 1.79 -0.65
C ALA A 126 -10.18 1.82 0.22
N GLY A 127 -9.06 1.50 -0.41
CA GLY A 127 -7.74 1.49 0.24
C GLY A 127 -6.63 1.62 -0.79
N GLY A 128 -5.38 1.70 -0.35
CA GLY A 128 -4.22 1.61 -1.25
C GLY A 128 -3.95 0.17 -1.69
N ILE A 129 -3.28 -0.01 -2.83
CA ILE A 129 -2.93 -1.35 -3.32
C ILE A 129 -2.12 -2.11 -2.25
N ALA A 130 -1.16 -1.41 -1.63
CA ALA A 130 -0.28 -1.98 -0.62
C ALA A 130 -1.06 -2.49 0.60
N GLU A 131 -1.90 -1.63 1.15
CA GLU A 131 -2.65 -1.86 2.37
C GLU A 131 -3.67 -2.97 2.17
N MET A 132 -4.42 -2.90 1.08
CA MET A 132 -5.45 -3.90 0.78
C MET A 132 -4.85 -5.26 0.41
N SER A 133 -3.68 -5.29 -0.23
CA SER A 133 -2.97 -6.55 -0.49
C SER A 133 -2.45 -7.20 0.79
N ILE A 134 -1.93 -6.40 1.75
CA ILE A 134 -1.50 -6.90 3.06
C ILE A 134 -2.71 -7.41 3.86
N PHE A 135 -3.82 -6.67 3.84
CA PHE A 135 -5.06 -7.08 4.47
C PHE A 135 -5.59 -8.38 3.86
N ALA A 136 -5.67 -8.48 2.54
CA ALA A 136 -6.10 -9.66 1.81
C ALA A 136 -5.26 -10.90 2.19
N MET A 137 -3.94 -10.74 2.28
CA MET A 137 -3.03 -11.80 2.72
C MET A 137 -3.34 -12.26 4.15
N SER A 138 -3.66 -11.34 5.06
CA SER A 138 -3.99 -11.65 6.45
C SER A 138 -5.37 -12.28 6.60
N ALA A 139 -6.30 -11.94 5.71
CA ALA A 139 -7.69 -12.40 5.71
C ALA A 139 -7.92 -13.68 4.89
N GLY A 140 -6.85 -14.26 4.29
CA GLY A 140 -6.97 -15.45 3.44
C GLY A 140 -7.69 -15.21 2.11
N ALA A 141 -7.75 -13.95 1.65
CA ALA A 141 -8.29 -13.57 0.35
C ALA A 141 -7.25 -13.76 -0.77
N ASP A 142 -7.69 -13.83 -2.02
CA ASP A 142 -6.78 -13.87 -3.17
C ASP A 142 -6.12 -12.51 -3.39
N VAL A 143 -4.86 -12.43 -2.98
CA VAL A 143 -4.05 -11.19 -3.02
C VAL A 143 -3.87 -10.68 -4.45
N GLY A 144 -3.75 -11.59 -5.42
CA GLY A 144 -3.57 -11.25 -6.83
C GLY A 144 -4.81 -10.56 -7.40
N ILE A 145 -5.98 -11.11 -7.14
CA ILE A 145 -7.26 -10.53 -7.57
C ILE A 145 -7.49 -9.17 -6.89
N VAL A 146 -7.26 -9.08 -5.58
CA VAL A 146 -7.40 -7.81 -4.84
C VAL A 146 -6.45 -6.76 -5.40
N ALA A 147 -5.17 -7.08 -5.61
CA ALA A 147 -4.21 -6.15 -6.18
C ALA A 147 -4.59 -5.72 -7.60
N PHE A 148 -5.14 -6.63 -8.42
CA PHE A 148 -5.62 -6.31 -9.77
C PHE A 148 -6.76 -5.28 -9.74
N PHE A 149 -7.83 -5.53 -8.96
CA PHE A 149 -8.96 -4.61 -8.86
C PHE A 149 -8.53 -3.24 -8.30
N GLN A 150 -7.67 -3.22 -7.28
CA GLN A 150 -7.12 -1.98 -6.73
C GLN A 150 -6.30 -1.20 -7.78
N SER A 151 -5.53 -1.91 -8.62
CA SER A 151 -4.73 -1.29 -9.69
C SER A 151 -5.62 -0.69 -10.78
N VAL A 152 -6.63 -1.44 -11.24
CA VAL A 152 -7.61 -0.95 -12.24
C VAL A 152 -8.32 0.30 -11.71
N ARG A 153 -8.77 0.28 -10.45
CA ARG A 153 -9.39 1.44 -9.82
C ARG A 153 -8.50 2.68 -9.85
N ILE A 154 -7.22 2.53 -9.52
CA ILE A 154 -6.27 3.66 -9.53
C ILE A 154 -6.07 4.17 -10.95
N ILE A 155 -5.92 3.30 -11.94
CA ILE A 155 -5.77 3.68 -13.34
C ILE A 155 -7.01 4.46 -13.81
N VAL A 156 -8.21 3.96 -13.55
CA VAL A 156 -9.47 4.63 -13.89
C VAL A 156 -9.57 6.00 -13.22
N LEU A 157 -9.23 6.08 -11.93
CA LEU A 157 -9.27 7.32 -11.17
C LEU A 157 -8.31 8.37 -11.74
N TYR A 158 -7.08 7.99 -12.08
CA TYR A 158 -6.12 8.91 -12.71
C TYR A 158 -6.51 9.30 -14.13
N ALA A 159 -7.16 8.41 -14.88
CA ALA A 159 -7.68 8.72 -16.22
C ALA A 159 -8.87 9.69 -16.16
N THR A 160 -9.75 9.56 -15.16
CA THR A 160 -10.96 10.39 -15.03
C THR A 160 -10.71 11.72 -14.31
N LEU A 161 -9.66 11.82 -13.49
CA LEU A 161 -9.35 13.01 -12.69
C LEU A 161 -9.22 14.30 -13.51
N PRO A 162 -8.46 14.34 -14.64
CA PRO A 162 -8.34 15.57 -15.44
C PRO A 162 -9.68 16.02 -16.06
N PHE A 163 -10.54 15.08 -16.40
CA PHE A 163 -11.89 15.39 -16.93
C PHE A 163 -12.81 15.93 -15.85
N SER A 164 -12.83 15.30 -14.68
CA SER A 164 -13.67 15.71 -13.55
C SER A 164 -13.24 17.06 -12.98
N THR A 165 -11.93 17.30 -12.82
CA THR A 165 -11.42 18.59 -12.36
C THR A 165 -11.64 19.72 -13.38
N GLY A 166 -11.47 19.45 -14.67
CA GLY A 166 -11.75 20.41 -15.74
C GLY A 166 -13.24 20.77 -15.82
N TRP A 167 -14.12 19.80 -15.66
CA TRP A 167 -15.57 20.01 -15.63
C TRP A 167 -16.00 20.79 -14.38
N LEU A 168 -15.48 20.44 -13.21
CA LEU A 168 -15.78 21.11 -11.95
C LEU A 168 -15.26 22.56 -11.96
N ALA A 169 -14.05 22.79 -12.49
CA ALA A 169 -13.48 24.11 -12.63
C ALA A 169 -14.32 25.04 -13.53
N ARG A 170 -14.92 24.49 -14.59
CA ARG A 170 -15.82 25.25 -15.48
C ARG A 170 -17.17 25.59 -14.81
N ARG A 171 -17.64 24.75 -13.89
CA ARG A 171 -18.89 24.99 -13.15
C ARG A 171 -18.72 25.88 -11.92
N ALA A 172 -17.57 25.81 -11.28
CA ALA A 172 -17.22 26.62 -10.11
C ALA A 172 -16.67 27.97 -10.57
N SER A 173 -17.50 28.81 -11.18
CA SER A 173 -17.15 30.18 -11.55
C SER A 173 -16.77 30.96 -10.29
N GLY A 174 -15.48 31.04 -9.98
CA GLY A 174 -14.94 31.82 -8.86
C GLY A 174 -14.19 31.06 -7.77
N ALA A 175 -14.26 29.75 -7.68
CA ALA A 175 -13.39 29.01 -6.77
C ALA A 175 -12.01 28.84 -7.41
N VAL A 176 -11.04 29.59 -6.93
CA VAL A 176 -9.63 29.35 -7.22
C VAL A 176 -9.32 27.93 -6.75
N LEU A 177 -9.21 27.01 -7.72
CA LEU A 177 -8.60 25.71 -7.44
C LEU A 177 -7.14 26.02 -7.05
N THR A 178 -6.92 26.28 -5.78
CA THR A 178 -5.57 26.34 -5.24
C THR A 178 -4.94 25.00 -5.60
N LYS A 179 -3.94 25.06 -6.47
CA LYS A 179 -3.06 23.93 -6.76
C LYS A 179 -2.75 23.30 -5.40
N ALA A 180 -3.18 22.03 -5.23
CA ALA A 180 -2.87 21.31 -3.98
C ALA A 180 -1.41 21.60 -3.67
N PRO A 181 -1.06 22.07 -2.45
CA PRO A 181 0.31 22.35 -2.13
C PRO A 181 1.11 21.12 -2.55
N ALA A 182 2.10 21.33 -3.41
CA ALA A 182 3.07 20.28 -3.69
C ALA A 182 3.49 19.79 -2.31
N PRO A 183 3.57 18.46 -2.05
CA PRO A 183 4.01 17.98 -0.76
C PRO A 183 5.28 18.78 -0.45
N ASP A 184 5.17 19.63 0.57
CA ASP A 184 6.21 20.58 0.93
C ASP A 184 7.52 19.84 0.88
N ALA A 185 8.51 20.44 0.23
CA ALA A 185 9.85 19.88 0.11
C ALA A 185 10.23 19.49 1.53
N GLU A 186 10.15 18.19 1.82
CA GLU A 186 10.26 17.60 3.15
C GLU A 186 11.43 18.28 3.81
N THR A 187 11.17 19.11 4.81
CA THR A 187 12.21 19.73 5.62
C THR A 187 13.00 18.55 6.15
N ARG A 188 14.19 18.32 5.58
CA ARG A 188 15.04 17.19 5.95
C ARG A 188 15.49 17.43 7.39
N VAL A 189 14.66 17.01 8.32
CA VAL A 189 15.03 17.04 9.72
C VAL A 189 16.12 16.00 9.89
N SER A 190 17.32 16.45 10.25
CA SER A 190 18.42 15.57 10.59
C SER A 190 18.07 14.86 11.89
N PHE A 191 18.04 13.54 11.86
CA PHE A 191 17.81 12.69 13.03
C PHE A 191 19.14 12.19 13.56
N THR A 192 19.30 12.21 14.86
CA THR A 192 20.45 11.59 15.52
C THR A 192 20.32 10.06 15.45
N PRO A 193 21.45 9.31 15.44
CA PRO A 193 21.39 7.85 15.46
C PRO A 193 20.56 7.29 16.61
N GLY A 194 20.56 7.96 17.78
CA GLY A 194 19.74 7.59 18.94
C GLY A 194 18.22 7.77 18.70
N GLU A 195 17.81 8.81 17.98
CA GLU A 195 16.40 9.02 17.60
C GLU A 195 15.93 7.95 16.62
N ILE A 196 16.78 7.57 15.66
CA ILE A 196 16.50 6.49 14.72
C ILE A 196 16.37 5.15 15.45
N ALA A 197 17.28 4.85 16.37
CA ALA A 197 17.23 3.63 17.16
C ALA A 197 15.96 3.55 18.03
N ARG A 198 15.58 4.65 18.71
CA ARG A 198 14.33 4.72 19.49
C ARG A 198 13.11 4.54 18.60
N PHE A 199 13.10 5.18 17.44
CA PHE A 199 12.00 5.05 16.48
C PHE A 199 11.85 3.60 16.02
N ALA A 200 12.94 2.95 15.62
CA ALA A 200 12.96 1.56 15.23
C ALA A 200 12.51 0.61 16.36
N ALA A 201 12.99 0.87 17.59
CA ALA A 201 12.62 0.07 18.76
C ALA A 201 11.13 0.17 19.09
N VAL A 202 10.56 1.38 19.15
CA VAL A 202 9.15 1.59 19.45
C VAL A 202 8.26 1.03 18.34
N THR A 203 8.64 1.28 17.08
CA THR A 203 7.91 0.77 15.92
C THR A 203 7.93 -0.76 15.87
N GLY A 204 9.09 -1.36 16.12
CA GLY A 204 9.25 -2.81 16.19
C GLY A 204 8.49 -3.44 17.36
N ALA A 205 8.60 -2.85 18.56
CA ALA A 205 7.90 -3.34 19.75
C ALA A 205 6.37 -3.34 19.56
N LEU A 206 5.82 -2.25 19.02
CA LEU A 206 4.38 -2.19 18.74
C LEU A 206 3.96 -3.15 17.63
N ALA A 207 4.78 -3.34 16.59
CA ALA A 207 4.52 -4.33 15.56
C ALA A 207 4.44 -5.76 16.15
N LEU A 208 5.36 -6.11 17.05
CA LEU A 208 5.36 -7.40 17.74
C LEU A 208 4.22 -7.54 18.74
N LEU A 209 3.85 -6.46 19.44
CA LEU A 209 2.71 -6.46 20.37
C LEU A 209 1.39 -6.73 19.65
N PHE A 210 1.17 -6.10 18.49
CA PHE A 210 -0.01 -6.32 17.67
C PHE A 210 -0.03 -7.75 17.08
N GLU A 211 1.13 -8.29 16.75
CA GLU A 211 1.25 -9.69 16.31
C GLU A 211 0.90 -10.65 17.45
N ALA A 212 1.39 -10.42 18.67
CA ALA A 212 1.01 -11.20 19.85
C ALA A 212 -0.49 -11.13 20.14
N ALA A 213 -1.13 -9.99 19.85
CA ALA A 213 -2.58 -9.79 19.96
C ALA A 213 -3.35 -10.39 18.76
N ARG A 214 -2.69 -11.04 17.80
CA ARG A 214 -3.27 -11.64 16.58
C ARG A 214 -4.12 -10.65 15.76
N PHE A 215 -3.69 -9.39 15.70
CA PHE A 215 -4.41 -8.36 14.96
C PHE A 215 -4.22 -8.58 13.45
N PRO A 216 -5.26 -8.37 12.61
CA PRO A 216 -5.10 -8.48 11.16
C PRO A 216 -4.10 -7.42 10.67
N SER A 217 -3.17 -7.81 9.80
CA SER A 217 -2.06 -6.95 9.34
C SER A 217 -1.20 -6.35 10.46
N ALA A 218 -1.01 -7.10 11.54
CA ALA A 218 -0.38 -6.67 12.80
C ALA A 218 0.92 -5.88 12.62
N TYR A 219 1.85 -6.39 11.83
CA TYR A 219 3.14 -5.72 11.58
C TYR A 219 2.97 -4.33 10.94
N MET A 220 2.02 -4.17 10.03
CA MET A 220 1.77 -2.89 9.37
C MET A 220 1.08 -1.90 10.32
N ILE A 221 0.01 -2.33 10.98
CA ILE A 221 -0.77 -1.47 11.89
C ILE A 221 0.07 -1.10 13.11
N GLY A 222 0.78 -2.06 13.72
CA GLY A 222 1.66 -1.80 14.85
C GLY A 222 2.79 -0.83 14.50
N ALA A 223 3.41 -1.00 13.33
CA ALA A 223 4.43 -0.08 12.85
C ALA A 223 3.86 1.32 12.56
N MET A 224 2.67 1.41 12.00
CA MET A 224 1.96 2.68 11.78
C MET A 224 1.69 3.41 13.10
N CYS A 225 1.14 2.71 14.09
CA CYS A 225 0.90 3.26 15.43
C CYS A 225 2.21 3.69 16.10
N GLY A 226 3.28 2.90 15.99
CA GLY A 226 4.60 3.21 16.53
C GLY A 226 5.17 4.48 15.94
N ALA A 227 5.14 4.60 14.63
CA ALA A 227 5.59 5.79 13.93
C ALA A 227 4.76 7.02 14.31
N GLY A 228 3.43 6.89 14.37
CA GLY A 228 2.53 7.97 14.80
C GLY A 228 2.79 8.44 16.23
N VAL A 229 2.92 7.52 17.18
CA VAL A 229 3.23 7.84 18.58
C VAL A 229 4.58 8.57 18.71
N MET A 230 5.58 8.12 17.99
CA MET A 230 6.91 8.76 18.00
C MET A 230 6.85 10.16 17.41
N ASN A 231 6.15 10.37 16.30
CA ASN A 231 5.98 11.69 15.68
C ASN A 231 5.22 12.67 16.61
N LEU A 232 4.16 12.18 17.27
CA LEU A 232 3.38 12.98 18.22
C LEU A 232 4.21 13.36 19.45
N ARG A 233 5.07 12.45 19.96
CA ARG A 233 5.91 12.73 21.13
C ARG A 233 7.10 13.63 20.79
N SER A 234 7.81 13.35 19.69
CA SER A 234 9.00 14.11 19.30
C SER A 234 8.67 15.48 18.70
N GLY A 235 7.45 15.67 18.21
CA GLY A 235 7.06 16.87 17.45
C GLY A 235 7.75 16.99 16.08
N LYS A 236 8.54 15.98 15.70
CA LYS A 236 9.25 15.88 14.42
C LYS A 236 8.69 14.69 13.64
N VAL A 237 8.40 14.89 12.38
CA VAL A 237 7.94 13.81 11.50
C VAL A 237 9.14 13.09 10.90
N MET A 238 9.32 11.83 11.27
CA MET A 238 10.39 11.01 10.68
C MET A 238 9.98 10.54 9.29
N THR A 239 10.59 11.10 8.26
CA THR A 239 10.32 10.74 6.87
C THR A 239 11.34 9.72 6.37
N LEU A 240 10.86 8.64 5.74
CA LEU A 240 11.74 7.68 5.09
C LEU A 240 12.33 8.27 3.81
N PRO A 241 13.64 8.10 3.56
CA PRO A 241 14.24 8.52 2.31
C PRO A 241 13.49 7.96 1.09
N PRO A 242 13.36 8.71 -0.01
CA PRO A 242 12.61 8.25 -1.20
C PRO A 242 13.11 6.92 -1.76
N ARG A 243 14.41 6.65 -1.64
CA ARG A 243 15.02 5.38 -2.06
C ARG A 243 14.51 4.21 -1.21
N LEU A 244 14.43 4.39 0.11
CA LEU A 244 13.94 3.36 1.03
C LEU A 244 12.45 3.12 0.85
N ARG A 245 11.66 4.19 0.62
CA ARG A 245 10.24 4.09 0.29
C ARG A 245 10.02 3.27 -0.99
N SER A 246 10.79 3.55 -2.05
CA SER A 246 10.70 2.77 -3.28
C SER A 246 11.13 1.32 -3.09
N ALA A 247 12.19 1.06 -2.32
CA ALA A 247 12.62 -0.29 -2.00
C ALA A 247 11.55 -1.08 -1.22
N ALA A 248 10.91 -0.46 -0.24
CA ALA A 248 9.79 -1.07 0.50
C ALA A 248 8.63 -1.47 -0.42
N GLN A 249 8.27 -0.59 -1.36
CA GLN A 249 7.21 -0.86 -2.34
C GLN A 249 7.59 -1.98 -3.32
N ILE A 250 8.86 -2.06 -3.73
CA ILE A 250 9.36 -3.17 -4.56
C ILE A 250 9.30 -4.49 -3.78
N CYS A 251 9.77 -4.52 -2.53
CA CYS A 251 9.67 -5.70 -1.66
C CYS A 251 8.22 -6.16 -1.46
N LEU A 252 7.30 -5.21 -1.31
CA LEU A 252 5.88 -5.52 -1.20
C LEU A 252 5.34 -6.11 -2.50
N SER A 253 5.70 -5.54 -3.65
CA SER A 253 5.33 -6.08 -4.98
C SER A 253 5.87 -7.49 -5.19
N MET A 254 7.08 -7.81 -4.70
CA MET A 254 7.63 -9.17 -4.72
C MET A 254 6.73 -10.13 -3.93
N THR A 255 6.30 -9.72 -2.74
CA THR A 255 5.44 -10.55 -1.89
C THR A 255 4.06 -10.79 -2.52
N ILE A 256 3.47 -9.75 -3.11
CA ILE A 256 2.17 -9.82 -3.79
C ILE A 256 2.25 -10.65 -5.07
N SER A 257 3.32 -10.49 -5.85
CA SER A 257 3.47 -11.16 -7.15
C SER A 257 3.54 -12.68 -7.02
N VAL A 258 3.98 -13.21 -5.90
CA VAL A 258 3.98 -14.66 -5.61
C VAL A 258 2.55 -15.22 -5.57
N GLY A 259 1.56 -14.41 -5.14
CA GLY A 259 0.14 -14.76 -5.17
C GLY A 259 -0.47 -14.76 -6.59
N LEU A 260 0.17 -14.07 -7.55
CA LEU A 260 -0.27 -14.06 -8.94
C LEU A 260 0.14 -15.38 -9.61
N SER A 261 -0.79 -16.31 -9.69
CA SER A 261 -0.58 -17.61 -10.38
C SER A 261 -1.38 -17.66 -11.67
N PRO A 262 -1.03 -18.53 -12.65
CA PRO A 262 -1.86 -18.75 -13.83
C PRO A 262 -3.29 -19.15 -13.50
N ARG A 263 -3.52 -19.78 -12.34
CA ARG A 263 -4.87 -20.13 -11.84
C ARG A 263 -5.71 -18.88 -11.55
N THR A 264 -5.10 -17.79 -11.09
CA THR A 264 -5.79 -16.53 -10.80
C THR A 264 -6.41 -15.92 -12.06
N ILE A 265 -5.77 -16.09 -13.22
CA ILE A 265 -6.30 -15.60 -14.52
C ILE A 265 -7.50 -16.42 -14.98
N HIS A 266 -7.50 -17.73 -14.76
CA HIS A 266 -8.64 -18.60 -15.13
C HIS A 266 -9.90 -18.35 -14.30
N LEU A 267 -9.76 -17.77 -13.09
CA LEU A 267 -10.89 -17.39 -12.23
C LEU A 267 -11.55 -16.07 -12.65
N VAL A 268 -10.86 -15.25 -13.43
CA VAL A 268 -11.38 -13.95 -13.93
C VAL A 268 -12.01 -14.09 -15.32
N ARG A 269 -11.79 -15.23 -15.99
CA ARG A 269 -12.40 -15.58 -17.26
C ARG A 269 -13.67 -16.40 -17.03
#